data_cf59aff5ff68172f719f7fe00a06970d
#
_entry.id   cf59aff5ff68172f719f7fe00a06970d
#
_cell.length_a   1.000
_cell.length_b   1.000
_cell.length_c   1.000
_cell.angle_alpha   90.00
_cell.angle_beta   90.00
_cell.angle_gamma   90.00
#
_symmetry.space_group_name_H-M   'P 1'
#
loop_
_entity.id
_entity.type
_entity.pdbx_description
1 polymer ?
#
loop_
_entity_poly.entity_id
_entity_poly.type
_entity_poly.pdbx_seq_one_letter_code
_entity_poly.pdbx_strand_id
1 'polypeptide(L)'
;MYVSSRDGGAAMSLILGLTGGIATGKSTVSNLFKENGIPVVDADVGAREVVKAGTEGLKRIEVVFGHQVISSGQLDRKALGKIVFENPKELEKLNRILGDLIAEWIHDEKERYIEEKHPLVVLDIPLLFESGYQEVVDRVMVVATTPDVQLHRLMERDQIDEQTARQKIAAQEPIMDKMLKADFVIDNNGTKENTRIQVMNWLKKQQFLH
;
A
#
# COMPACT_ATOMS: atom_id res chain seq x y z
N MET A 1 -15.64 1.15 -18.34
CA MET A 1 -16.22 2.30 -19.05
C MET A 1 -16.68 3.28 -17.98
N TYR A 2 -15.87 4.30 -17.71
CA TYR A 2 -16.21 5.36 -16.75
C TYR A 2 -17.37 6.14 -17.34
N VAL A 3 -18.53 6.08 -16.73
CA VAL A 3 -19.71 6.87 -17.17
C VAL A 3 -19.57 8.26 -16.58
N SER A 4 -19.05 9.20 -17.38
CA SER A 4 -19.15 10.61 -17.08
C SER A 4 -20.64 11.01 -17.16
N SER A 5 -21.28 11.20 -16.03
CA SER A 5 -22.58 11.89 -15.96
C SER A 5 -22.34 13.35 -16.37
N ARG A 6 -22.86 13.70 -17.54
CA ARG A 6 -22.95 15.08 -18.03
C ARG A 6 -24.08 15.80 -17.30
N ASP A 7 -23.85 16.13 -16.07
CA ASP A 7 -24.60 17.14 -15.35
C ASP A 7 -23.60 17.92 -14.52
N GLY A 8 -23.57 19.24 -14.62
CA GLY A 8 -22.59 20.23 -14.18
C GLY A 8 -22.05 20.14 -12.76
N GLY A 9 -21.73 18.93 -12.29
CA GLY A 9 -21.04 18.62 -11.06
C GLY A 9 -19.53 18.46 -11.33
N ALA A 10 -18.68 18.93 -10.44
CA ALA A 10 -17.25 18.73 -10.47
C ALA A 10 -16.94 17.24 -10.75
N ALA A 11 -16.07 16.96 -11.73
CA ALA A 11 -15.68 15.59 -12.05
C ALA A 11 -15.13 14.95 -10.77
N MET A 12 -15.79 13.89 -10.28
CA MET A 12 -15.35 13.19 -9.06
C MET A 12 -14.04 12.44 -9.35
N SER A 13 -13.07 12.59 -8.47
CA SER A 13 -11.82 11.82 -8.53
C SER A 13 -12.13 10.33 -8.40
N LEU A 14 -11.52 9.49 -9.25
CA LEU A 14 -11.53 8.03 -9.04
C LEU A 14 -10.50 7.67 -7.99
N ILE A 15 -10.90 6.94 -6.96
CA ILE A 15 -10.00 6.41 -5.94
C ILE A 15 -9.68 4.96 -6.27
N LEU A 16 -8.43 4.70 -6.68
CA LEU A 16 -7.95 3.37 -7.06
C LEU A 16 -7.11 2.77 -5.94
N GLY A 17 -7.57 1.69 -5.33
CA GLY A 17 -6.75 0.88 -4.44
C GLY A 17 -5.75 0.03 -5.23
N LEU A 18 -4.46 0.21 -4.98
CA LEU A 18 -3.38 -0.60 -5.56
C LEU A 18 -2.86 -1.57 -4.50
N THR A 19 -2.92 -2.85 -4.80
CA THR A 19 -2.42 -3.90 -3.91
C THR A 19 -1.74 -5.03 -4.67
N GLY A 20 -1.28 -6.04 -3.95
CA GLY A 20 -0.62 -7.22 -4.49
C GLY A 20 -0.13 -8.12 -3.37
N GLY A 21 0.49 -9.23 -3.72
CA GLY A 21 1.20 -10.07 -2.76
C GLY A 21 2.64 -9.57 -2.50
N ILE A 22 3.25 -10.08 -1.45
CA ILE A 22 4.68 -9.88 -1.22
C ILE A 22 5.48 -10.28 -2.47
N ALA A 23 6.43 -9.47 -2.89
CA ALA A 23 7.31 -9.67 -4.06
C ALA A 23 6.62 -9.78 -5.43
N THR A 24 5.32 -9.45 -5.57
CA THR A 24 4.65 -9.41 -6.88
C THR A 24 5.01 -8.20 -7.74
N GLY A 25 5.74 -7.22 -7.19
CA GLY A 25 6.22 -6.04 -7.92
C GLY A 25 5.25 -4.86 -7.92
N LYS A 26 4.39 -4.74 -6.91
CA LYS A 26 3.48 -3.61 -6.71
C LYS A 26 4.18 -2.25 -6.81
N SER A 27 5.38 -2.11 -6.25
CA SER A 27 6.19 -0.88 -6.31
C SER A 27 6.55 -0.45 -7.73
N THR A 28 6.73 -1.39 -8.65
CA THR A 28 6.96 -1.07 -10.07
C THR A 28 5.74 -0.35 -10.66
N VAL A 29 4.55 -0.85 -10.39
CA VAL A 29 3.28 -0.25 -10.86
C VAL A 29 3.02 1.09 -10.17
N SER A 30 3.25 1.17 -8.84
CA SER A 30 3.15 2.41 -8.07
C SER A 30 4.05 3.51 -8.65
N ASN A 31 5.29 3.19 -9.00
CA ASN A 31 6.21 4.14 -9.61
C ASN A 31 5.75 4.58 -11.02
N LEU A 32 5.19 3.68 -11.81
CA LEU A 32 4.63 4.04 -13.13
C LEU A 32 3.50 5.05 -13.01
N PHE A 33 2.63 4.96 -12.02
CA PHE A 33 1.62 5.99 -11.75
C PHE A 33 2.28 7.33 -11.43
N LYS A 34 3.26 7.35 -10.51
CA LYS A 34 3.99 8.57 -10.11
C LYS A 34 4.70 9.23 -11.30
N GLU A 35 5.38 8.44 -12.15
CA GLU A 35 6.08 8.89 -13.37
C GLU A 35 5.13 9.54 -14.39
N ASN A 36 3.85 9.18 -14.37
CA ASN A 36 2.82 9.76 -15.23
C ASN A 36 2.02 10.88 -14.54
N GLY A 37 2.51 11.42 -13.43
CA GLY A 37 1.90 12.54 -12.72
C GLY A 37 0.61 12.18 -11.96
N ILE A 38 0.34 10.90 -11.77
CA ILE A 38 -0.81 10.44 -10.97
C ILE A 38 -0.42 10.44 -9.48
N PRO A 39 -1.18 11.11 -8.61
CA PRO A 39 -0.96 11.07 -7.17
C PRO A 39 -1.03 9.65 -6.61
N VAL A 40 -0.06 9.29 -5.77
CA VAL A 40 -0.02 8.00 -5.07
C VAL A 40 0.15 8.24 -3.59
N VAL A 41 -0.86 7.87 -2.81
CA VAL A 41 -0.83 7.83 -1.34
C VAL A 41 -0.33 6.45 -0.92
N ASP A 42 0.89 6.40 -0.42
CA ASP A 42 1.59 5.16 -0.08
C ASP A 42 1.51 4.90 1.44
N ALA A 43 0.82 3.82 1.83
CA ALA A 43 0.63 3.46 3.23
C ALA A 43 1.96 3.20 3.98
N ASP A 44 3.00 2.70 3.29
CA ASP A 44 4.32 2.50 3.89
C ASP A 44 5.05 3.84 4.15
N VAL A 45 4.76 4.86 3.35
CA VAL A 45 5.17 6.24 3.63
C VAL A 45 4.41 6.76 4.83
N GLY A 46 3.10 6.62 4.86
CA GLY A 46 2.26 7.01 5.99
C GLY A 46 2.74 6.43 7.31
N ALA A 47 3.05 5.12 7.34
CA ALA A 47 3.60 4.45 8.53
C ALA A 47 4.92 5.05 9.04
N ARG A 48 5.66 5.72 8.18
CA ARG A 48 6.90 6.44 8.57
C ARG A 48 6.61 7.87 9.01
N GLU A 49 5.69 8.54 8.31
CA GLU A 49 5.32 9.93 8.60
C GLU A 49 4.67 10.09 9.97
N VAL A 50 3.72 9.21 10.33
CA VAL A 50 2.96 9.31 11.57
C VAL A 50 3.79 9.11 12.86
N VAL A 51 5.03 8.63 12.73
CA VAL A 51 5.95 8.41 13.88
C VAL A 51 7.21 9.29 13.81
N LYS A 52 7.23 10.32 12.98
CA LYS A 52 8.33 11.28 12.95
C LYS A 52 8.43 12.07 14.24
N ALA A 53 9.59 12.68 14.47
CA ALA A 53 9.81 13.58 15.60
C ALA A 53 8.71 14.67 15.67
N GLY A 54 8.12 14.85 16.85
CA GLY A 54 7.09 15.86 17.10
C GLY A 54 5.67 15.43 16.75
N THR A 55 5.45 14.27 16.12
CA THR A 55 4.10 13.77 15.79
C THR A 55 3.37 13.22 17.01
N GLU A 56 2.03 13.20 16.92
CA GLU A 56 1.17 12.56 17.91
C GLU A 56 1.44 11.05 17.99
N GLY A 57 1.72 10.40 16.88
CA GLY A 57 2.03 8.98 16.84
C GLY A 57 3.28 8.62 17.64
N LEU A 58 4.35 9.41 17.52
CA LEU A 58 5.56 9.21 18.33
C LEU A 58 5.26 9.37 19.82
N LYS A 59 4.46 10.36 20.21
CA LYS A 59 4.05 10.57 21.61
C LYS A 59 3.24 9.39 22.14
N ARG A 60 2.28 8.88 21.38
CA ARG A 60 1.46 7.71 21.77
C ARG A 60 2.32 6.46 21.94
N ILE A 61 3.30 6.25 21.06
CA ILE A 61 4.25 5.14 21.18
C ILE A 61 5.09 5.29 22.47
N GLU A 62 5.61 6.48 22.74
CA GLU A 62 6.38 6.76 23.95
C GLU A 62 5.57 6.52 25.22
N VAL A 63 4.30 6.97 25.27
CA VAL A 63 3.40 6.75 26.40
C VAL A 63 3.16 5.26 26.66
N VAL A 64 2.99 4.44 25.61
CA VAL A 64 2.65 3.02 25.75
C VAL A 64 3.88 2.14 25.99
N PHE A 65 5.01 2.43 25.31
CA PHE A 65 6.22 1.59 25.34
C PHE A 65 7.35 2.17 26.17
N GLY A 66 7.18 3.39 26.68
CA GLY A 66 8.15 4.08 27.52
C GLY A 66 9.24 4.82 26.73
N HIS A 67 9.99 5.67 27.43
CA HIS A 67 11.06 6.49 26.83
C HIS A 67 12.20 5.68 26.21
N GLN A 68 12.34 4.42 26.59
CA GLN A 68 13.36 3.48 26.06
C GLN A 68 13.27 3.25 24.55
N VAL A 69 12.11 3.53 23.94
CA VAL A 69 11.91 3.43 22.48
C VAL A 69 12.17 4.76 21.76
N ILE A 70 12.66 5.78 22.47
CA ILE A 70 13.01 7.09 21.90
C ILE A 70 14.52 7.28 22.00
N SER A 71 15.14 7.69 20.90
CA SER A 71 16.55 8.04 20.82
C SER A 71 16.70 9.37 20.09
N SER A 72 17.34 10.35 20.73
CA SER A 72 17.53 11.70 20.15
C SER A 72 16.24 12.35 19.62
N GLY A 73 15.11 12.15 20.33
CA GLY A 73 13.81 12.69 19.94
C GLY A 73 13.13 11.97 18.76
N GLN A 74 13.64 10.84 18.33
CA GLN A 74 13.13 10.02 17.25
C GLN A 74 12.80 8.59 17.73
N LEU A 75 11.96 7.88 16.99
CA LEU A 75 11.66 6.49 17.27
C LEU A 75 12.88 5.59 17.08
N ASP A 76 13.32 4.92 18.13
CA ASP A 76 14.27 3.83 18.04
C ASP A 76 13.52 2.54 17.60
N ARG A 77 13.48 2.32 16.27
CA ARG A 77 12.81 1.17 15.67
C ARG A 77 13.38 -0.17 16.13
N LYS A 78 14.68 -0.21 16.48
CA LYS A 78 15.35 -1.42 16.95
C LYS A 78 14.93 -1.75 18.38
N ALA A 79 14.86 -0.75 19.26
CA ALA A 79 14.38 -0.91 20.62
C ALA A 79 12.91 -1.31 20.66
N LEU A 80 12.04 -0.61 19.89
CA LEU A 80 10.63 -0.98 19.78
C LEU A 80 10.46 -2.38 19.19
N GLY A 81 11.20 -2.70 18.13
CA GLY A 81 11.17 -4.02 17.48
C GLY A 81 11.42 -5.15 18.47
N LYS A 82 12.42 -5.04 19.35
CA LYS A 82 12.68 -6.06 20.38
C LYS A 82 11.46 -6.30 21.29
N ILE A 83 10.78 -5.23 21.71
CA ILE A 83 9.62 -5.34 22.60
C ILE A 83 8.47 -6.06 21.90
N VAL A 84 8.17 -5.70 20.66
CA VAL A 84 6.99 -6.21 19.94
C VAL A 84 7.23 -7.60 19.32
N PHE A 85 8.48 -7.92 18.94
CA PHE A 85 8.81 -9.25 18.38
C PHE A 85 8.66 -10.38 19.40
N GLU A 86 8.96 -10.12 20.67
CA GLU A 86 8.92 -11.11 21.74
C GLU A 86 7.53 -11.22 22.38
N ASN A 87 6.62 -10.26 22.10
CA ASN A 87 5.32 -10.21 22.77
C ASN A 87 4.19 -9.86 21.79
N PRO A 88 3.36 -10.84 21.37
CA PRO A 88 2.23 -10.62 20.47
C PRO A 88 1.22 -9.57 20.97
N LYS A 89 1.04 -9.43 22.28
CA LYS A 89 0.13 -8.41 22.84
C LYS A 89 0.68 -6.99 22.64
N GLU A 90 1.99 -6.83 22.78
CA GLU A 90 2.62 -5.52 22.51
C GLU A 90 2.61 -5.18 21.03
N LEU A 91 2.79 -6.18 20.16
CA LEU A 91 2.61 -6.01 18.72
C LEU A 91 1.17 -5.59 18.37
N GLU A 92 0.17 -6.18 19.00
CA GLU A 92 -1.22 -5.80 18.79
C GLU A 92 -1.50 -4.35 19.22
N LYS A 93 -0.94 -3.92 20.37
CA LYS A 93 -1.06 -2.52 20.83
C LYS A 93 -0.42 -1.56 19.81
N LEU A 94 0.78 -1.87 19.32
CA LEU A 94 1.46 -1.06 18.32
C LEU A 94 0.64 -0.98 17.03
N ASN A 95 0.14 -2.11 16.53
CA ASN A 95 -0.66 -2.17 15.32
C ASN A 95 -1.95 -1.34 15.45
N ARG A 96 -2.59 -1.33 16.62
CA ARG A 96 -3.77 -0.51 16.89
C ARG A 96 -3.44 0.99 16.85
N ILE A 97 -2.36 1.41 17.53
CA ILE A 97 -1.91 2.81 17.53
C ILE A 97 -1.59 3.27 16.11
N LEU A 98 -0.81 2.48 15.37
CA LEU A 98 -0.39 2.83 14.02
C LEU A 98 -1.53 2.75 13.02
N GLY A 99 -2.45 1.78 13.17
CA GLY A 99 -3.57 1.58 12.27
C GLY A 99 -4.44 2.84 12.15
N ASP A 100 -4.88 3.39 13.29
CA ASP A 100 -5.70 4.59 13.32
C ASP A 100 -4.98 5.80 12.70
N LEU A 101 -3.72 6.00 13.06
CA LEU A 101 -2.92 7.14 12.58
C LEU A 101 -2.60 7.04 11.09
N ILE A 102 -2.32 5.84 10.59
CA ILE A 102 -2.08 5.62 9.16
C ILE A 102 -3.37 5.82 8.37
N ALA A 103 -4.51 5.35 8.90
CA ALA A 103 -5.80 5.54 8.26
C ALA A 103 -6.16 7.04 8.15
N GLU A 104 -5.96 7.80 9.22
CA GLU A 104 -6.15 9.26 9.24
C GLU A 104 -5.24 9.95 8.21
N TRP A 105 -3.95 9.61 8.22
CA TRP A 105 -2.98 10.15 7.26
C TRP A 105 -3.34 9.84 5.80
N ILE A 106 -3.75 8.60 5.50
CA ILE A 106 -4.21 8.21 4.16
C ILE A 106 -5.45 9.01 3.76
N HIS A 107 -6.38 9.18 4.69
CA HIS A 107 -7.59 9.97 4.45
C HIS A 107 -7.24 11.41 4.09
N ASP A 108 -6.41 12.08 4.90
CA ASP A 108 -6.03 13.48 4.70
C ASP A 108 -5.28 13.70 3.38
N GLU A 109 -4.32 12.82 3.06
CA GLU A 109 -3.60 12.89 1.79
C GLU A 109 -4.51 12.65 0.58
N LYS A 110 -5.45 11.70 0.68
CA LYS A 110 -6.46 11.44 -0.34
C LYS A 110 -7.34 12.67 -0.57
N GLU A 111 -7.90 13.25 0.51
CA GLU A 111 -8.77 14.43 0.43
C GLU A 111 -8.01 15.63 -0.17
N ARG A 112 -6.76 15.85 0.21
CA ARG A 112 -5.92 16.89 -0.38
C ARG A 112 -5.83 16.76 -1.90
N TYR A 113 -5.58 15.56 -2.44
CA TYR A 113 -5.52 15.36 -3.89
C TYR A 113 -6.89 15.48 -4.58
N ILE A 114 -7.98 15.14 -3.89
CA ILE A 114 -9.34 15.38 -4.40
C ILE A 114 -9.62 16.89 -4.48
N GLU A 115 -9.26 17.67 -3.47
CA GLU A 115 -9.39 19.14 -3.46
C GLU A 115 -8.54 19.80 -4.56
N GLU A 116 -7.36 19.26 -4.85
CA GLU A 116 -6.49 19.64 -5.97
C GLU A 116 -7.08 19.24 -7.34
N LYS A 117 -8.24 18.56 -7.36
CA LYS A 117 -8.98 18.13 -8.57
C LYS A 117 -8.22 17.14 -9.44
N HIS A 118 -7.41 16.28 -8.85
CA HIS A 118 -6.82 15.17 -9.59
C HIS A 118 -7.90 14.17 -10.01
N PRO A 119 -7.99 13.78 -11.30
CA PRO A 119 -9.06 12.90 -11.79
C PRO A 119 -8.89 11.44 -11.31
N LEU A 120 -7.68 11.07 -10.88
CA LEU A 120 -7.34 9.76 -10.35
C LEU A 120 -6.40 9.94 -9.15
N VAL A 121 -6.69 9.26 -8.04
CA VAL A 121 -5.81 9.13 -6.88
C VAL A 121 -5.61 7.65 -6.59
N VAL A 122 -4.36 7.21 -6.47
CA VAL A 122 -4.01 5.83 -6.16
C VAL A 122 -3.68 5.70 -4.68
N LEU A 123 -4.34 4.78 -3.99
CA LEU A 123 -3.99 4.37 -2.62
C LEU A 123 -3.17 3.08 -2.70
N ASP A 124 -1.86 3.19 -2.48
CA ASP A 124 -0.93 2.07 -2.51
C ASP A 124 -0.88 1.39 -1.14
N ILE A 125 -1.64 0.29 -0.98
CA ILE A 125 -1.86 -0.40 0.29
C ILE A 125 -1.54 -1.89 0.15
N PRO A 126 -0.43 -2.37 0.76
CA PRO A 126 0.00 -3.77 0.63
C PRO A 126 -1.03 -4.80 1.09
N LEU A 127 -1.69 -4.53 2.23
CA LEU A 127 -2.68 -5.41 2.85
C LEU A 127 -4.10 -4.85 2.70
N LEU A 128 -4.46 -4.41 1.49
CA LEU A 128 -5.70 -3.69 1.21
C LEU A 128 -6.94 -4.47 1.65
N PHE A 129 -7.04 -5.74 1.27
CA PHE A 129 -8.19 -6.59 1.61
C PHE A 129 -8.16 -7.01 3.08
N GLU A 130 -6.99 -7.39 3.59
CA GLU A 130 -6.81 -7.82 4.97
C GLU A 130 -7.13 -6.71 5.99
N SER A 131 -6.94 -5.45 5.58
CA SER A 131 -7.22 -4.27 6.42
C SER A 131 -8.55 -3.59 6.12
N GLY A 132 -9.38 -4.16 5.23
CA GLY A 132 -10.71 -3.62 4.92
C GLY A 132 -10.74 -2.37 4.04
N TYR A 133 -9.63 -1.98 3.43
CA TYR A 133 -9.56 -0.77 2.61
C TYR A 133 -10.33 -0.85 1.28
N GLN A 134 -10.81 -2.03 0.88
CA GLN A 134 -11.71 -2.15 -0.28
C GLN A 134 -13.01 -1.35 -0.12
N GLU A 135 -13.42 -1.06 1.12
CA GLU A 135 -14.64 -0.29 1.41
C GLU A 135 -14.47 1.24 1.20
N VAL A 136 -13.23 1.73 1.08
CA VAL A 136 -12.92 3.17 0.98
C VAL A 136 -12.31 3.56 -0.37
N VAL A 137 -12.28 2.64 -1.32
CA VAL A 137 -11.84 2.86 -2.70
C VAL A 137 -12.95 2.56 -3.70
N ASP A 138 -12.94 3.21 -4.86
CA ASP A 138 -13.95 2.98 -5.89
C ASP A 138 -13.67 1.73 -6.72
N ARG A 139 -12.38 1.40 -6.90
CA ARG A 139 -11.90 0.25 -7.68
C ARG A 139 -10.61 -0.29 -7.09
N VAL A 140 -10.36 -1.56 -7.31
CA VAL A 140 -9.14 -2.23 -6.85
C VAL A 140 -8.35 -2.78 -8.04
N MET A 141 -7.06 -2.45 -8.07
CA MET A 141 -6.08 -3.02 -8.98
C MET A 141 -5.11 -3.92 -8.21
N VAL A 142 -4.98 -5.17 -8.64
CA VAL A 142 -4.05 -6.15 -8.06
C VAL A 142 -2.88 -6.36 -9.01
N VAL A 143 -1.66 -6.22 -8.49
CA VAL A 143 -0.44 -6.62 -9.19
C VAL A 143 -0.13 -8.06 -8.80
N ALA A 144 -0.16 -8.95 -9.78
CA ALA A 144 -0.06 -10.38 -9.59
C ALA A 144 1.11 -11.01 -10.35
N THR A 145 1.58 -12.12 -9.82
CA THR A 145 2.50 -13.07 -10.48
C THR A 145 2.02 -14.48 -10.20
N THR A 146 2.55 -15.46 -10.92
CA THR A 146 2.39 -16.86 -10.53
C THR A 146 3.05 -17.14 -9.17
N PRO A 147 2.58 -18.13 -8.40
CA PRO A 147 3.18 -18.49 -7.13
C PRO A 147 4.68 -18.81 -7.21
N ASP A 148 5.12 -19.47 -8.26
CA ASP A 148 6.52 -19.82 -8.46
C ASP A 148 7.40 -18.58 -8.69
N VAL A 149 6.93 -17.63 -9.49
CA VAL A 149 7.62 -16.36 -9.73
C VAL A 149 7.66 -15.53 -8.44
N GLN A 150 6.57 -15.50 -7.70
CA GLN A 150 6.49 -14.82 -6.41
C GLN A 150 7.51 -15.37 -5.41
N LEU A 151 7.53 -16.70 -5.27
CA LEU A 151 8.44 -17.41 -4.37
C LEU A 151 9.90 -17.12 -4.72
N HIS A 152 10.26 -17.30 -5.99
CA HIS A 152 11.61 -17.07 -6.47
C HIS A 152 12.08 -15.63 -6.23
N ARG A 153 11.26 -14.64 -6.60
CA ARG A 153 11.56 -13.22 -6.38
C ARG A 153 11.71 -12.86 -4.91
N LEU A 154 10.90 -13.47 -4.04
CA LEU A 154 10.99 -13.22 -2.60
C LEU A 154 12.28 -13.78 -2.01
N MET A 155 12.63 -15.02 -2.37
CA MET A 155 13.88 -15.66 -1.95
C MET A 155 15.10 -14.85 -2.38
N GLU A 156 15.13 -14.41 -3.64
CA GLU A 156 16.22 -13.62 -4.21
C GLU A 156 16.33 -12.24 -3.56
N ARG A 157 15.21 -11.53 -3.40
CA ARG A 157 15.19 -10.17 -2.82
C ARG A 157 15.64 -10.14 -1.37
N ASP A 158 15.11 -11.07 -0.56
CA ASP A 158 15.32 -11.09 0.90
C ASP A 158 16.51 -11.98 1.31
N GLN A 159 17.12 -12.71 0.37
CA GLN A 159 18.21 -13.69 0.64
C GLN A 159 17.82 -14.71 1.70
N ILE A 160 16.62 -15.28 1.58
CA ILE A 160 16.03 -16.26 2.50
C ILE A 160 15.81 -17.60 1.81
N ASP A 161 15.70 -18.66 2.61
CA ASP A 161 15.38 -19.99 2.12
C ASP A 161 13.90 -20.12 1.70
N GLU A 162 13.59 -21.20 1.01
CA GLU A 162 12.25 -21.48 0.49
C GLU A 162 11.21 -21.61 1.61
N GLN A 163 11.57 -22.27 2.72
CA GLN A 163 10.65 -22.46 3.84
C GLN A 163 10.22 -21.11 4.44
N THR A 164 11.18 -20.24 4.69
CA THR A 164 10.94 -18.88 5.20
C THR A 164 10.13 -18.06 4.22
N ALA A 165 10.43 -18.16 2.92
CA ALA A 165 9.68 -17.43 1.88
C ALA A 165 8.22 -17.90 1.81
N ARG A 166 7.96 -19.22 1.85
CA ARG A 166 6.60 -19.78 1.87
C ARG A 166 5.81 -19.33 3.11
N GLN A 167 6.45 -19.27 4.27
CA GLN A 167 5.81 -18.75 5.50
C GLN A 167 5.40 -17.28 5.35
N LYS A 168 6.27 -16.44 4.79
CA LYS A 168 5.94 -15.02 4.54
C LYS A 168 4.80 -14.87 3.54
N ILE A 169 4.76 -15.67 2.47
CA ILE A 169 3.66 -15.66 1.48
C ILE A 169 2.35 -16.11 2.15
N ALA A 170 2.39 -17.17 2.93
CA ALA A 170 1.20 -17.72 3.61
C ALA A 170 0.65 -16.82 4.72
N ALA A 171 1.42 -15.83 5.19
CA ALA A 171 0.96 -14.83 6.15
C ALA A 171 0.04 -13.76 5.52
N GLN A 172 -0.09 -13.74 4.20
CA GLN A 172 -0.98 -12.85 3.46
C GLN A 172 -2.11 -13.63 2.79
N GLU A 173 -3.19 -12.94 2.43
CA GLU A 173 -4.22 -13.53 1.60
C GLU A 173 -3.61 -14.02 0.27
N PRO A 174 -3.98 -15.24 -0.21
CA PRO A 174 -3.45 -15.77 -1.46
C PRO A 174 -3.68 -14.84 -2.64
N ILE A 175 -2.65 -14.71 -3.50
CA ILE A 175 -2.72 -13.77 -4.64
C ILE A 175 -3.89 -14.10 -5.59
N MET A 176 -4.24 -15.38 -5.74
CA MET A 176 -5.38 -15.80 -6.55
C MET A 176 -6.70 -15.28 -5.99
N ASP A 177 -6.88 -15.28 -4.66
CA ASP A 177 -8.09 -14.77 -4.01
C ASP A 177 -8.19 -13.25 -4.15
N LYS A 178 -7.06 -12.54 -4.03
CA LYS A 178 -7.00 -11.11 -4.31
C LYS A 178 -7.39 -10.78 -5.76
N MET A 179 -6.92 -11.58 -6.73
CA MET A 179 -7.26 -11.39 -8.14
C MET A 179 -8.77 -11.56 -8.40
N LEU A 180 -9.43 -12.49 -7.70
CA LEU A 180 -10.88 -12.70 -7.83
C LEU A 180 -11.71 -11.52 -7.31
N LYS A 181 -11.17 -10.74 -6.38
CA LYS A 181 -11.81 -9.55 -5.79
C LYS A 181 -11.47 -8.25 -6.52
N ALA A 182 -10.53 -8.29 -7.45
CA ALA A 182 -10.02 -7.12 -8.14
C ALA A 182 -10.93 -6.69 -9.30
N ASP A 183 -11.06 -5.38 -9.51
CA ASP A 183 -11.63 -4.81 -10.75
C ASP A 183 -10.62 -4.91 -11.92
N PHE A 184 -9.32 -4.80 -11.60
CA PHE A 184 -8.23 -4.85 -12.58
C PHE A 184 -7.07 -5.68 -12.05
N VAL A 185 -6.45 -6.44 -12.95
CA VAL A 185 -5.25 -7.22 -12.64
C VAL A 185 -4.13 -6.80 -13.60
N ILE A 186 -2.97 -6.50 -13.04
CA ILE A 186 -1.71 -6.31 -13.78
C ILE A 186 -0.89 -7.58 -13.63
N ASP A 187 -0.66 -8.28 -14.73
CA ASP A 187 0.22 -9.44 -14.79
C ASP A 187 1.69 -8.97 -14.81
N ASN A 188 2.41 -9.25 -13.74
CA ASN A 188 3.82 -8.90 -13.60
C ASN A 188 4.76 -10.13 -13.69
N ASN A 189 4.37 -11.19 -14.39
CA ASN A 189 5.24 -12.34 -14.65
C ASN A 189 6.35 -12.03 -15.68
N GLY A 190 6.06 -11.12 -16.58
CA GLY A 190 6.94 -10.78 -17.70
C GLY A 190 8.01 -9.74 -17.36
N THR A 191 8.42 -9.00 -18.40
CA THR A 191 9.39 -7.91 -18.27
C THR A 191 8.76 -6.65 -17.67
N LYS A 192 9.59 -5.74 -17.15
CA LYS A 192 9.14 -4.42 -16.69
C LYS A 192 8.41 -3.64 -17.80
N GLU A 193 8.85 -3.81 -19.07
CA GLU A 193 8.19 -3.18 -20.21
C GLU A 193 6.79 -3.73 -20.44
N ASN A 194 6.58 -5.04 -20.30
CA ASN A 194 5.23 -5.63 -20.39
C ASN A 194 4.29 -5.07 -19.31
N THR A 195 4.79 -4.90 -18.10
CA THR A 195 4.04 -4.28 -17.00
C THR A 195 3.71 -2.81 -17.31
N ARG A 196 4.70 -2.07 -17.84
CA ARG A 196 4.52 -0.68 -18.25
C ARG A 196 3.43 -0.55 -19.33
N ILE A 197 3.46 -1.39 -20.35
CA ILE A 197 2.47 -1.41 -21.42
C ILE A 197 1.05 -1.63 -20.86
N GLN A 198 0.88 -2.55 -19.93
CA GLN A 198 -0.43 -2.81 -19.30
C GLN A 198 -0.96 -1.58 -18.55
N VAL A 199 -0.11 -0.95 -17.72
CA VAL A 199 -0.49 0.26 -16.95
C VAL A 199 -0.83 1.41 -17.91
N MET A 200 0.00 1.66 -18.92
CA MET A 200 -0.24 2.73 -19.90
C MET A 200 -1.52 2.50 -20.70
N ASN A 201 -1.80 1.27 -21.12
CA ASN A 201 -3.02 0.92 -21.82
C ASN A 201 -4.25 1.11 -20.92
N TRP A 202 -4.14 0.76 -19.63
CA TRP A 202 -5.21 0.98 -18.67
C TRP A 202 -5.48 2.48 -18.48
N LEU A 203 -4.45 3.30 -18.26
CA LEU A 203 -4.58 4.75 -18.11
C LEU A 203 -5.24 5.39 -19.34
N LYS A 204 -4.83 5.02 -20.55
CA LYS A 204 -5.44 5.49 -21.80
C LYS A 204 -6.90 5.06 -21.94
N LYS A 205 -7.20 3.79 -21.66
CA LYS A 205 -8.57 3.23 -21.74
C LYS A 205 -9.51 3.91 -20.75
N GLN A 206 -9.01 4.31 -19.58
CA GLN A 206 -9.76 5.05 -18.58
C GLN A 206 -9.74 6.57 -18.80
N GLN A 207 -9.08 7.07 -19.85
CA GLN A 207 -8.98 8.48 -20.22
C GLN A 207 -8.25 9.36 -19.19
N PHE A 208 -7.32 8.77 -18.43
CA PHE A 208 -6.44 9.51 -17.52
C PHE A 208 -5.17 10.02 -18.20
N LEU A 209 -4.86 9.53 -19.41
CA LEU A 209 -3.81 10.02 -20.29
C LEU A 209 -4.37 10.25 -21.70
N HIS A 210 -3.88 11.29 -22.33
CA HIS A 210 -4.20 11.66 -23.72
C HIS A 210 -3.17 11.11 -24.70
#